data_79856e1894c65a2d574bcdbfd6133248
#
_entry.id   79856e1894c65a2d574bcdbfd6133248
#
_cell.length_a   1.000
_cell.length_b   1.000
_cell.length_c   1.000
_cell.angle_alpha   90.00
_cell.angle_beta   90.00
_cell.angle_gamma   90.00
#
_symmetry.space_group_name_H-M   'P 1'
#
loop_
_entity.id
_entity.type
_entity.pdbx_description
1 polymer ?
#
loop_
_entity_poly.entity_id
_entity_poly.type
_entity_poly.pdbx_seq_one_letter_code
_entity_poly.pdbx_strand_id
1 'polypeptide(L)'
;TAFTDEEFRAEQRKHILEARGNKETNSEDLDNFFRILFYLAFDSTNTAEYVKLKDRVHSLQQQENIPDRIIYYLATPPLMYELVPKYLQENGMNVADTEDGWRRVIVEKPFGTSLETAQELNKHLCRNYVDSVEISASETLGVENRGKYYDGAGALRDMVQNHLMQLMAFAAMESPAVFDPEPIRDEIVKVFRAMAIVSKLGGSHSSSGG
;
A
#
# COMPACT_ATOMS: atom_id res chain seq x y z
N THR A 1 15.48 21.02 12.98
CA THR A 1 14.42 21.87 13.52
C THR A 1 13.10 21.29 13.05
N ALA A 2 12.16 21.01 13.96
CA ALA A 2 10.83 20.55 13.59
C ALA A 2 10.04 21.74 13.00
N PHE A 3 9.34 21.50 11.90
CA PHE A 3 8.44 22.49 11.31
C PHE A 3 7.11 22.54 12.07
N THR A 4 6.46 23.70 12.04
CA THR A 4 5.01 23.79 12.24
C THR A 4 4.31 23.37 10.94
N ASP A 5 2.99 23.10 11.00
CA ASP A 5 2.20 22.81 9.80
C ASP A 5 2.30 23.92 8.75
N GLU A 6 2.30 25.16 9.20
CA GLU A 6 2.37 26.36 8.35
C GLU A 6 3.72 26.50 7.67
N GLU A 7 4.81 26.34 8.41
CA GLU A 7 6.17 26.35 7.85
C GLU A 7 6.38 25.21 6.86
N PHE A 8 5.88 24.01 7.17
CA PHE A 8 5.93 22.87 6.26
C PHE A 8 5.15 23.13 4.96
N ARG A 9 3.92 23.64 5.08
CA ARG A 9 3.10 24.00 3.90
C ARG A 9 3.78 25.06 3.04
N ALA A 10 4.37 26.08 3.63
CA ALA A 10 5.08 27.13 2.91
C ALA A 10 6.28 26.57 2.13
N GLU A 11 7.06 25.70 2.77
CA GLU A 11 8.23 25.07 2.13
C GLU A 11 7.83 24.13 1.00
N GLN A 12 6.80 23.29 1.21
CA GLN A 12 6.30 22.40 0.16
C GLN A 12 5.70 23.19 -1.01
N ARG A 13 5.01 24.29 -0.75
CA ARG A 13 4.47 25.17 -1.78
C ARG A 13 5.57 25.72 -2.67
N LYS A 14 6.67 26.20 -2.08
CA LYS A 14 7.83 26.70 -2.81
C LYS A 14 8.40 25.62 -3.75
N HIS A 15 8.65 24.41 -3.23
CA HIS A 15 9.19 23.32 -4.03
C HIS A 15 8.27 22.88 -5.18
N ILE A 16 6.98 22.81 -4.94
CA ILE A 16 6.01 22.43 -6.00
C ILE A 16 5.93 23.51 -7.09
N LEU A 17 5.94 24.79 -6.72
CA LEU A 17 5.93 25.88 -7.68
C LEU A 17 7.22 25.93 -8.50
N GLU A 18 8.38 25.73 -7.87
CA GLU A 18 9.67 25.63 -8.56
C GLU A 18 9.70 24.44 -9.55
N ALA A 19 9.25 23.26 -9.13
CA ALA A 19 9.23 22.06 -9.98
C ALA A 19 8.27 22.16 -11.17
N ARG A 20 7.19 22.91 -11.04
CA ARG A 20 6.20 23.12 -12.11
C ARG A 20 6.60 24.20 -13.13
N GLY A 21 7.57 25.03 -12.80
CA GLY A 21 7.90 26.18 -13.61
C GLY A 21 6.71 27.16 -13.73
N ASN A 22 6.69 27.98 -14.80
CA ASN A 22 5.66 29.00 -15.01
C ASN A 22 4.33 28.43 -15.56
N LYS A 23 3.96 27.17 -15.29
CA LYS A 23 2.67 26.64 -15.69
C LYS A 23 1.59 27.25 -14.81
N GLU A 24 0.62 27.91 -15.42
CA GLU A 24 -0.57 28.41 -14.74
C GLU A 24 -1.24 27.24 -13.98
N THR A 25 -1.35 27.42 -12.69
CA THR A 25 -2.07 26.48 -11.82
C THR A 25 -3.16 27.29 -11.13
N ASN A 26 -4.36 26.72 -11.07
CA ASN A 26 -5.43 27.34 -10.31
C ASN A 26 -4.98 27.54 -8.86
N SER A 27 -4.92 28.76 -8.42
CA SER A 27 -4.49 29.13 -7.06
C SER A 27 -5.35 28.46 -6.00
N GLU A 28 -6.65 28.34 -6.24
CA GLU A 28 -7.63 27.73 -5.33
C GLU A 28 -7.38 26.22 -5.11
N ASP A 29 -7.07 25.49 -6.19
CA ASP A 29 -6.74 24.06 -6.10
C ASP A 29 -5.47 23.83 -5.30
N LEU A 30 -4.46 24.70 -5.47
CA LEU A 30 -3.23 24.65 -4.69
C LEU A 30 -3.49 24.95 -3.22
N ASP A 31 -4.28 25.96 -2.92
CA ASP A 31 -4.61 26.35 -1.56
C ASP A 31 -5.38 25.23 -0.85
N ASN A 32 -6.33 24.59 -1.53
CA ASN A 32 -7.06 23.44 -1.02
C ASN A 32 -6.14 22.24 -0.78
N PHE A 33 -5.19 21.97 -1.69
CA PHE A 33 -4.21 20.91 -1.51
C PHE A 33 -3.30 21.17 -0.29
N PHE A 34 -2.75 22.37 -0.16
CA PHE A 34 -1.85 22.67 0.97
C PHE A 34 -2.59 22.68 2.30
N ARG A 35 -3.87 23.04 2.33
CA ARG A 35 -4.66 23.03 3.56
C ARG A 35 -4.76 21.66 4.22
N ILE A 36 -4.75 20.58 3.44
CA ILE A 36 -4.86 19.21 3.94
C ILE A 36 -3.51 18.57 4.27
N LEU A 37 -2.39 19.31 4.15
CA LEU A 37 -1.07 18.82 4.53
C LEU A 37 -0.78 19.17 5.99
N PHE A 38 -0.34 18.18 6.74
CA PHE A 38 0.06 18.32 8.15
C PHE A 38 1.44 17.70 8.36
N TYR A 39 2.17 18.22 9.34
CA TYR A 39 3.53 17.77 9.63
C TYR A 39 3.64 17.28 11.08
N LEU A 40 4.37 16.20 11.27
CA LEU A 40 4.77 15.71 12.58
C LEU A 40 6.21 15.21 12.52
N ALA A 41 7.09 15.80 13.32
CA ALA A 41 8.43 15.28 13.55
C ALA A 41 8.39 14.24 14.66
N PHE A 42 8.78 13.00 14.35
CA PHE A 42 8.96 11.94 15.33
C PHE A 42 10.03 10.95 14.86
N ASP A 43 10.63 10.24 15.79
CA ASP A 43 11.60 9.20 15.49
C ASP A 43 10.87 7.89 15.21
N SER A 44 10.76 7.52 13.93
CA SER A 44 10.10 6.28 13.49
C SER A 44 10.83 4.99 13.87
N THR A 45 12.05 5.09 14.42
CA THR A 45 12.81 3.95 14.96
C THR A 45 12.53 3.71 16.45
N ASN A 46 11.78 4.61 17.09
CA ASN A 46 11.44 4.55 18.51
C ASN A 46 9.94 4.29 18.69
N THR A 47 9.57 3.09 19.16
CA THR A 47 8.16 2.72 19.36
C THR A 47 7.41 3.68 20.30
N ALA A 48 8.07 4.27 21.31
CA ALA A 48 7.44 5.21 22.25
C ALA A 48 6.99 6.52 21.56
N GLU A 49 7.61 6.90 20.46
CA GLU A 49 7.25 8.10 19.71
C GLU A 49 5.95 7.94 18.90
N TYR A 50 5.50 6.70 18.65
CA TYR A 50 4.25 6.43 17.92
C TYR A 50 2.99 6.91 18.67
N VAL A 51 3.08 7.09 19.98
CA VAL A 51 2.01 7.72 20.76
C VAL A 51 1.73 9.13 20.22
N LYS A 52 2.78 9.91 19.89
CA LYS A 52 2.62 11.25 19.31
C LYS A 52 1.92 11.20 17.95
N LEU A 53 2.26 10.19 17.12
CA LEU A 53 1.60 9.98 15.82
C LEU A 53 0.12 9.63 16.02
N LYS A 54 -0.19 8.74 16.95
CA LYS A 54 -1.56 8.33 17.28
C LYS A 54 -2.40 9.52 17.74
N ASP A 55 -1.90 10.29 18.68
CA ASP A 55 -2.59 11.47 19.22
C ASP A 55 -2.81 12.53 18.13
N ARG A 56 -1.81 12.72 17.27
CA ARG A 56 -1.92 13.65 16.14
C ARG A 56 -2.99 13.21 15.13
N VAL A 57 -3.01 11.94 14.77
CA VAL A 57 -4.01 11.37 13.86
C VAL A 57 -5.42 11.52 14.45
N HIS A 58 -5.62 11.14 15.70
CA HIS A 58 -6.93 11.29 16.36
C HIS A 58 -7.38 12.76 16.43
N SER A 59 -6.47 13.68 16.76
CA SER A 59 -6.78 15.11 16.77
C SER A 59 -7.23 15.61 15.39
N LEU A 60 -6.54 15.21 14.31
CA LEU A 60 -6.89 15.59 12.95
C LEU A 60 -8.21 14.97 12.51
N GLN A 61 -8.47 13.70 12.85
CA GLN A 61 -9.74 13.05 12.55
C GLN A 61 -10.93 13.79 13.18
N GLN A 62 -10.78 14.25 14.41
CA GLN A 62 -11.81 15.03 15.10
C GLN A 62 -11.97 16.43 14.52
N GLN A 63 -10.87 17.14 14.27
CA GLN A 63 -10.88 18.52 13.77
C GLN A 63 -11.44 18.64 12.35
N GLU A 64 -11.07 17.72 11.48
CA GLU A 64 -11.41 17.72 10.06
C GLU A 64 -12.59 16.81 9.73
N ASN A 65 -13.18 16.15 10.73
CA ASN A 65 -14.27 15.16 10.57
C ASN A 65 -13.92 14.05 9.56
N ILE A 66 -12.70 13.50 9.69
CA ILE A 66 -12.17 12.47 8.79
C ILE A 66 -12.60 11.08 9.31
N PRO A 67 -13.11 10.19 8.44
CA PRO A 67 -13.48 8.83 8.84
C PRO A 67 -12.26 8.05 9.30
N ASP A 68 -12.48 7.00 10.11
CA ASP A 68 -11.43 6.14 10.66
C ASP A 68 -10.84 5.18 9.61
N ARG A 69 -10.31 5.76 8.52
CA ARG A 69 -9.71 5.07 7.37
C ARG A 69 -8.33 5.62 7.12
N ILE A 70 -7.30 4.82 7.40
CA ILE A 70 -5.92 5.29 7.37
C ILE A 70 -5.09 4.46 6.39
N ILE A 71 -4.30 5.14 5.58
CA ILE A 71 -3.26 4.57 4.74
C ILE A 71 -1.91 5.01 5.31
N TYR A 72 -1.07 4.06 5.67
CA TYR A 72 0.33 4.28 6.01
C TYR A 72 1.19 4.09 4.76
N TYR A 73 1.67 5.18 4.20
CA TYR A 73 2.56 5.13 3.03
C TYR A 73 4.01 5.19 3.49
N LEU A 74 4.75 4.10 3.30
CA LEU A 74 6.13 3.95 3.77
C LEU A 74 7.11 4.38 2.68
N ALA A 75 7.31 5.69 2.51
CA ALA A 75 8.39 6.28 1.71
C ALA A 75 9.70 6.31 2.53
N THR A 76 10.11 5.16 3.06
CA THR A 76 11.22 5.00 3.99
C THR A 76 12.23 3.98 3.47
N PRO A 77 13.46 3.92 4.02
CA PRO A 77 14.38 2.85 3.68
C PRO A 77 13.79 1.45 3.97
N PRO A 78 14.16 0.41 3.20
CA PRO A 78 13.60 -0.94 3.33
C PRO A 78 13.68 -1.54 4.74
N LEU A 79 14.70 -1.19 5.51
CA LEU A 79 14.84 -1.61 6.91
C LEU A 79 13.64 -1.21 7.79
N MET A 80 12.95 -0.13 7.43
CA MET A 80 11.78 0.37 8.17
C MET A 80 10.50 -0.39 7.85
N TYR A 81 10.46 -1.17 6.77
CA TYR A 81 9.26 -1.92 6.36
C TYR A 81 8.86 -3.01 7.35
N GLU A 82 9.79 -3.50 8.13
CA GLU A 82 9.53 -4.43 9.22
C GLU A 82 9.20 -3.70 10.54
N LEU A 83 9.96 -2.65 10.84
CA LEU A 83 9.86 -1.93 12.11
C LEU A 83 8.56 -1.13 12.23
N VAL A 84 8.18 -0.40 11.18
CA VAL A 84 6.99 0.48 11.23
C VAL A 84 5.70 -0.30 11.46
N PRO A 85 5.38 -1.39 10.72
CA PRO A 85 4.18 -2.18 10.99
C PRO A 85 4.14 -2.78 12.39
N LYS A 86 5.30 -3.25 12.90
CA LYS A 86 5.44 -3.74 14.26
C LYS A 86 5.09 -2.66 15.29
N TYR A 87 5.66 -1.47 15.14
CA TYR A 87 5.42 -0.36 16.08
C TYR A 87 3.99 0.21 15.97
N LEU A 88 3.40 0.21 14.79
CA LEU A 88 1.98 0.51 14.62
C LEU A 88 1.10 -0.48 15.40
N GLN A 89 1.44 -1.78 15.35
CA GLN A 89 0.72 -2.80 16.11
C GLN A 89 0.91 -2.64 17.62
N GLU A 90 2.14 -2.46 18.10
CA GLU A 90 2.44 -2.26 19.52
C GLU A 90 1.70 -1.08 20.13
N ASN A 91 1.40 -0.06 19.33
CA ASN A 91 0.64 1.11 19.73
C ASN A 91 -0.86 1.05 19.39
N GLY A 92 -1.36 -0.10 18.92
CA GLY A 92 -2.77 -0.31 18.56
C GLY A 92 -3.24 0.54 17.39
N MET A 93 -2.34 0.87 16.46
CA MET A 93 -2.63 1.69 15.28
C MET A 93 -2.89 0.85 14.02
N ASN A 94 -2.76 -0.48 14.11
CA ASN A 94 -3.00 -1.43 13.03
C ASN A 94 -4.47 -1.87 12.93
N VAL A 95 -5.29 -1.54 13.92
CA VAL A 95 -6.72 -1.86 13.97
C VAL A 95 -7.52 -0.56 13.96
N ALA A 96 -8.64 -0.57 13.27
CA ALA A 96 -9.58 0.55 13.27
C ALA A 96 -10.39 0.58 14.58
N ASP A 97 -10.70 1.78 15.05
CA ASP A 97 -11.51 1.97 16.26
C ASP A 97 -13.01 1.93 15.95
N THR A 98 -13.42 2.00 14.69
CA THR A 98 -14.81 1.98 14.23
C THR A 98 -15.10 0.77 13.34
N GLU A 99 -16.35 0.32 13.27
CA GLU A 99 -16.78 -0.84 12.47
C GLU A 99 -16.56 -0.63 10.96
N ASP A 100 -16.75 0.59 10.47
CA ASP A 100 -16.50 0.99 9.07
C ASP A 100 -15.05 1.43 8.79
N GLY A 101 -14.20 1.39 9.80
CA GLY A 101 -12.82 1.78 9.74
C GLY A 101 -11.92 0.72 9.10
N TRP A 102 -10.78 1.15 8.60
CA TRP A 102 -9.76 0.23 8.08
C TRP A 102 -8.36 0.85 8.13
N ARG A 103 -7.34 -0.02 8.09
CA ARG A 103 -5.93 0.33 8.02
C ARG A 103 -5.30 -0.33 6.80
N ARG A 104 -4.49 0.41 6.06
CA ARG A 104 -3.72 -0.11 4.92
C ARG A 104 -2.28 0.37 4.99
N VAL A 105 -1.36 -0.46 4.50
CA VAL A 105 0.05 -0.11 4.39
C VAL A 105 0.46 -0.17 2.92
N ILE A 106 1.13 0.88 2.45
CA ILE A 106 1.75 0.93 1.12
C ILE A 106 3.25 0.95 1.31
N VAL A 107 3.94 0.06 0.60
CA VAL A 107 5.39 -0.10 0.63
C VAL A 107 5.95 0.12 -0.77
N GLU A 108 7.05 0.86 -0.88
CA GLU A 108 7.71 1.13 -2.16
C GLU A 108 8.74 0.05 -2.53
N LYS A 109 9.15 0.05 -3.79
CA LYS A 109 10.32 -0.71 -4.23
C LYS A 109 11.62 -0.07 -3.69
N PRO A 110 12.67 -0.87 -3.41
CA PRO A 110 12.76 -2.33 -3.57
C PRO A 110 12.12 -3.07 -2.40
N PHE A 111 11.39 -4.15 -2.69
CA PHE A 111 10.80 -5.06 -1.72
C PHE A 111 11.83 -6.16 -1.39
N GLY A 112 12.76 -5.86 -0.48
CA GLY A 112 13.92 -6.68 -0.21
C GLY A 112 15.09 -6.44 -1.19
N THR A 113 16.29 -6.79 -0.77
CA THR A 113 17.53 -6.70 -1.58
C THR A 113 17.97 -8.04 -2.14
N SER A 114 17.45 -9.13 -1.61
CA SER A 114 17.60 -10.51 -2.05
C SER A 114 16.26 -11.24 -1.93
N LEU A 115 16.20 -12.46 -2.45
CA LEU A 115 15.02 -13.30 -2.34
C LEU A 115 14.71 -13.61 -0.86
N GLU A 116 15.71 -13.88 -0.07
CA GLU A 116 15.59 -14.18 1.37
C GLU A 116 15.02 -12.97 2.13
N THR A 117 15.56 -11.78 1.89
CA THR A 117 15.08 -10.54 2.55
C THR A 117 13.68 -10.15 2.11
N ALA A 118 13.33 -10.39 0.85
CA ALA A 118 11.97 -10.16 0.36
C ALA A 118 10.96 -11.09 1.02
N GLN A 119 11.35 -12.33 1.31
CA GLN A 119 10.49 -13.31 1.97
C GLN A 119 10.36 -13.08 3.46
N GLU A 120 11.44 -12.72 4.13
CA GLU A 120 11.38 -12.31 5.53
C GLU A 120 10.41 -11.14 5.68
N LEU A 121 10.54 -10.14 4.82
CA LEU A 121 9.65 -9.00 4.78
C LEU A 121 8.18 -9.42 4.50
N ASN A 122 7.96 -10.30 3.54
CA ASN A 122 6.64 -10.84 3.23
C ASN A 122 6.04 -11.61 4.42
N LYS A 123 6.82 -12.46 5.08
CA LYS A 123 6.41 -13.22 6.26
C LYS A 123 5.99 -12.30 7.40
N HIS A 124 6.74 -11.21 7.62
CA HIS A 124 6.41 -10.23 8.64
C HIS A 124 5.18 -9.41 8.30
N LEU A 125 5.04 -8.96 7.05
CA LEU A 125 3.90 -8.15 6.63
C LEU A 125 2.61 -8.95 6.51
N CYS A 126 2.62 -10.08 5.78
CA CYS A 126 1.38 -10.77 5.41
C CYS A 126 0.75 -11.57 6.56
N ARG A 127 1.53 -12.19 7.43
CA ARG A 127 0.98 -13.11 8.42
C ARG A 127 0.47 -12.46 9.70
N ASN A 128 1.10 -11.36 10.12
CA ASN A 128 0.83 -10.78 11.44
C ASN A 128 0.18 -9.40 11.39
N TYR A 129 0.24 -8.70 10.24
CA TYR A 129 -0.09 -7.27 10.21
C TYR A 129 -0.99 -6.86 9.04
N VAL A 130 -1.23 -7.74 8.07
CA VAL A 130 -1.95 -7.41 6.84
C VAL A 130 -3.19 -8.29 6.70
N ASP A 131 -4.34 -7.66 6.69
CA ASP A 131 -5.64 -8.32 6.47
C ASP A 131 -5.96 -8.50 4.98
N SER A 132 -5.49 -7.58 4.14
CA SER A 132 -5.67 -7.64 2.70
C SER A 132 -4.49 -7.04 1.94
N VAL A 133 -4.22 -7.57 0.74
CA VAL A 133 -3.19 -7.08 -0.18
C VAL A 133 -3.84 -6.61 -1.46
N GLU A 134 -3.59 -5.36 -1.85
CA GLU A 134 -3.99 -4.82 -3.14
C GLU A 134 -2.76 -4.65 -4.02
N ILE A 135 -2.79 -5.25 -5.21
CA ILE A 135 -1.70 -5.17 -6.19
C ILE A 135 -2.20 -4.41 -7.40
N SER A 136 -1.59 -3.26 -7.68
CA SER A 136 -1.85 -2.47 -8.87
C SER A 136 -0.61 -2.36 -9.74
N ALA A 137 -0.76 -2.50 -11.04
CA ALA A 137 0.27 -2.22 -12.03
C ALA A 137 -0.27 -1.17 -13.00
N SER A 138 0.31 0.03 -12.95
CA SER A 138 0.02 1.09 -13.92
C SER A 138 1.27 1.37 -14.74
N GLU A 139 1.15 1.29 -16.06
CA GLU A 139 2.20 1.62 -16.99
C GLU A 139 1.86 2.94 -17.71
N THR A 140 2.87 3.78 -17.87
CA THR A 140 2.74 5.05 -18.63
C THR A 140 2.90 4.82 -20.13
N LEU A 141 3.47 3.66 -20.54
CA LEU A 141 3.64 3.27 -21.93
C LEU A 141 2.38 2.58 -22.45
N GLY A 142 1.84 3.08 -23.56
CA GLY A 142 0.74 2.44 -24.27
C GLY A 142 1.17 1.14 -24.95
N VAL A 143 0.24 0.49 -25.67
CA VAL A 143 0.46 -0.79 -26.36
C VAL A 143 1.48 -0.67 -27.50
N GLU A 144 1.74 0.56 -28.00
CA GLU A 144 2.68 0.88 -29.10
C GLU A 144 2.59 -0.10 -30.27
N ASN A 145 3.72 -0.72 -30.66
CA ASN A 145 3.80 -1.65 -31.76
C ASN A 145 3.30 -3.08 -31.44
N ARG A 146 2.83 -3.33 -30.19
CA ARG A 146 2.35 -4.64 -29.71
C ARG A 146 0.84 -4.85 -29.91
N GLY A 147 0.15 -3.99 -30.67
CA GLY A 147 -1.30 -4.05 -30.87
C GLY A 147 -1.79 -5.42 -31.33
N LYS A 148 -1.13 -6.04 -32.31
CA LYS A 148 -1.47 -7.40 -32.80
C LYS A 148 -1.31 -8.49 -31.75
N TYR A 149 -0.33 -8.38 -30.88
CA TYR A 149 -0.15 -9.30 -29.76
C TYR A 149 -1.27 -9.12 -28.72
N TYR A 150 -1.62 -7.88 -28.45
CA TYR A 150 -2.68 -7.54 -27.50
C TYR A 150 -4.07 -7.96 -27.98
N ASP A 151 -4.34 -7.88 -29.29
CA ASP A 151 -5.58 -8.37 -29.89
C ASP A 151 -5.76 -9.89 -29.71
N GLY A 152 -4.65 -10.65 -29.72
CA GLY A 152 -4.69 -12.10 -29.55
C GLY A 152 -4.62 -12.57 -28.09
N ALA A 153 -3.82 -11.93 -27.27
CA ALA A 153 -3.62 -12.32 -25.87
C ALA A 153 -4.62 -11.66 -24.91
N GLY A 154 -4.91 -10.40 -25.12
CA GLY A 154 -5.72 -9.55 -24.24
C GLY A 154 -5.03 -9.20 -22.94
N ALA A 155 -5.46 -8.10 -22.34
CA ALA A 155 -4.91 -7.60 -21.06
C ALA A 155 -5.02 -8.64 -19.93
N LEU A 156 -6.04 -9.46 -19.93
CA LEU A 156 -6.26 -10.47 -18.90
C LEU A 156 -5.13 -11.52 -18.89
N ARG A 157 -4.69 -11.99 -20.05
CA ARG A 157 -3.61 -12.98 -20.12
C ARG A 157 -2.25 -12.36 -19.93
N ASP A 158 -2.01 -11.22 -20.52
CA ASP A 158 -0.70 -10.58 -20.50
C ASP A 158 -0.39 -9.95 -19.14
N MET A 159 -1.29 -9.12 -18.62
CA MET A 159 -1.05 -8.38 -17.39
C MET A 159 -1.55 -9.12 -16.13
N VAL A 160 -2.78 -9.64 -16.17
CA VAL A 160 -3.35 -10.24 -14.96
C VAL A 160 -2.73 -11.59 -14.67
N GLN A 161 -2.75 -12.53 -15.62
CA GLN A 161 -2.24 -13.88 -15.38
C GLN A 161 -0.72 -13.94 -15.25
N ASN A 162 0.02 -13.23 -16.09
CA ASN A 162 1.48 -13.30 -16.09
C ASN A 162 2.16 -12.41 -15.05
N HIS A 163 1.57 -11.29 -14.68
CA HIS A 163 2.21 -10.34 -13.77
C HIS A 163 1.47 -10.20 -12.45
N LEU A 164 0.20 -9.79 -12.46
CA LEU A 164 -0.52 -9.49 -11.23
C LEU A 164 -0.77 -10.74 -10.39
N MET A 165 -1.17 -11.85 -11.00
CA MET A 165 -1.40 -13.11 -10.28
C MET A 165 -0.10 -13.69 -9.70
N GLN A 166 1.03 -13.57 -10.40
CA GLN A 166 2.32 -14.01 -9.86
C GLN A 166 2.75 -13.13 -8.69
N LEU A 167 2.66 -11.81 -8.82
CA LEU A 167 2.97 -10.89 -7.73
C LEU A 167 2.10 -11.17 -6.50
N MET A 168 0.82 -11.40 -6.73
CA MET A 168 -0.12 -11.73 -5.66
C MET A 168 0.21 -13.08 -5.02
N ALA A 169 0.56 -14.10 -5.82
CA ALA A 169 0.94 -15.40 -5.30
C ALA A 169 2.21 -15.31 -4.45
N PHE A 170 3.22 -14.56 -4.89
CA PHE A 170 4.43 -14.29 -4.10
C PHE A 170 4.14 -13.50 -2.83
N ALA A 171 3.21 -12.54 -2.87
CA ALA A 171 2.82 -11.75 -1.71
C ALA A 171 2.00 -12.56 -0.69
N ALA A 172 1.22 -13.53 -1.14
CA ALA A 172 0.30 -14.30 -0.30
C ALA A 172 0.80 -15.70 0.08
N MET A 173 1.88 -16.20 -0.56
CA MET A 173 2.40 -17.54 -0.25
C MET A 173 3.06 -17.60 1.13
N GLU A 174 2.97 -18.76 1.76
CA GLU A 174 3.78 -19.05 2.94
C GLU A 174 5.26 -19.19 2.56
N SER A 175 6.14 -18.90 3.52
CA SER A 175 7.58 -19.10 3.30
C SER A 175 7.88 -20.59 3.14
N PRO A 176 8.44 -21.05 2.01
CA PRO A 176 8.80 -22.45 1.85
C PRO A 176 9.88 -22.86 2.84
N ALA A 177 9.85 -24.12 3.27
CA ALA A 177 10.82 -24.66 4.21
C ALA A 177 12.25 -24.72 3.65
N VAL A 178 12.37 -24.86 2.33
CA VAL A 178 13.64 -24.87 1.59
C VAL A 178 13.47 -24.00 0.35
N PHE A 179 14.54 -23.25 0.02
CA PHE A 179 14.55 -22.30 -1.08
C PHE A 179 14.96 -22.97 -2.38
N ASP A 180 14.10 -23.87 -2.87
CA ASP A 180 14.23 -24.52 -4.17
C ASP A 180 13.00 -24.22 -5.06
N PRO A 181 13.10 -24.30 -6.39
CA PRO A 181 12.00 -23.98 -7.29
C PRO A 181 10.72 -24.80 -7.06
N GLU A 182 10.83 -26.07 -6.65
CA GLU A 182 9.65 -26.92 -6.40
C GLU A 182 8.87 -26.50 -5.16
N PRO A 183 9.48 -26.34 -3.95
CA PRO A 183 8.77 -25.84 -2.79
C PRO A 183 8.13 -24.47 -2.98
N ILE A 184 8.81 -23.55 -3.69
CA ILE A 184 8.22 -22.24 -4.04
C ILE A 184 6.98 -22.42 -4.91
N ARG A 185 7.04 -23.27 -5.90
CA ARG A 185 5.91 -23.56 -6.79
C ARG A 185 4.73 -24.18 -6.02
N ASP A 186 5.00 -25.04 -5.08
CA ASP A 186 3.98 -25.68 -4.26
C ASP A 186 3.22 -24.65 -3.39
N GLU A 187 3.93 -23.69 -2.79
CA GLU A 187 3.29 -22.60 -2.05
C GLU A 187 2.46 -21.69 -2.96
N ILE A 188 2.96 -21.33 -4.15
CA ILE A 188 2.22 -20.57 -5.17
C ILE A 188 0.93 -21.32 -5.57
N VAL A 189 1.00 -22.62 -5.77
CA VAL A 189 -0.18 -23.44 -6.12
C VAL A 189 -1.21 -23.45 -5.00
N LYS A 190 -0.81 -23.44 -3.73
CA LYS A 190 -1.75 -23.33 -2.60
C LYS A 190 -2.53 -22.02 -2.65
N VAL A 191 -1.88 -20.89 -2.93
CA VAL A 191 -2.53 -19.58 -3.10
C VAL A 191 -3.57 -19.63 -4.21
N PHE A 192 -3.22 -20.13 -5.39
CA PHE A 192 -4.15 -20.24 -6.52
C PHE A 192 -5.33 -21.18 -6.25
N ARG A 193 -5.12 -22.26 -5.51
CA ARG A 193 -6.21 -23.14 -5.09
C ARG A 193 -7.17 -22.46 -4.13
N ALA A 194 -6.68 -21.65 -3.22
CA ALA A 194 -7.51 -20.88 -2.30
C ALA A 194 -8.39 -19.85 -3.04
N MET A 195 -7.84 -19.16 -4.05
CA MET A 195 -8.61 -18.24 -4.90
C MET A 195 -9.74 -18.92 -5.68
N ALA A 196 -9.51 -20.11 -6.22
CA ALA A 196 -10.56 -20.86 -6.95
C ALA A 196 -11.76 -21.21 -6.04
N ILE A 197 -11.55 -21.37 -4.75
CA ILE A 197 -12.61 -21.62 -3.76
C ILE A 197 -13.45 -20.36 -3.54
N VAL A 198 -12.84 -19.20 -3.42
CA VAL A 198 -13.53 -17.91 -3.21
C VAL A 198 -14.41 -17.55 -4.40
N SER A 199 -13.95 -17.76 -5.63
CA SER A 199 -14.74 -17.48 -6.83
C SER A 199 -16.03 -18.32 -6.93
N LYS A 200 -16.07 -19.51 -6.35
CA LYS A 200 -17.28 -20.36 -6.29
C LYS A 200 -18.29 -19.92 -5.24
N LEU A 201 -17.83 -19.25 -4.18
CA LEU A 201 -18.71 -18.76 -3.11
C LEU A 201 -19.38 -17.42 -3.48
N GLY A 202 -18.78 -16.62 -4.36
CA GLY A 202 -19.35 -15.37 -4.85
C GLY A 202 -20.43 -15.51 -5.95
N GLY A 203 -20.70 -16.71 -6.45
CA GLY A 203 -21.58 -16.95 -7.58
C GLY A 203 -23.06 -17.25 -7.26
N SER A 204 -23.52 -17.11 -6.01
CA SER A 204 -24.89 -17.50 -5.61
C SER A 204 -25.84 -16.33 -5.28
N HIS A 205 -25.60 -15.14 -5.80
CA HIS A 205 -26.59 -14.06 -5.74
C HIS A 205 -26.81 -13.41 -7.09
N SER A 206 -27.54 -14.09 -7.97
CA SER A 206 -28.34 -13.40 -8.97
C SER A 206 -29.50 -14.25 -9.44
N SER A 207 -30.67 -13.65 -9.34
CA SER A 207 -31.92 -13.97 -10.02
C SER A 207 -32.90 -14.90 -9.35
N SER A 208 -33.83 -14.30 -8.61
CA SER A 208 -35.23 -14.63 -8.72
C SER A 208 -36.04 -13.38 -8.37
N GLY A 209 -36.60 -12.77 -9.35
CA GLY A 209 -37.56 -11.67 -9.26
C GLY A 209 -38.22 -11.58 -10.61
N GLY A 210 -39.42 -12.19 -10.69
CA GLY A 210 -40.32 -12.09 -11.83
C GLY A 210 -40.94 -10.75 -12.01
#